data_b71382b9dc6748f194f9937d39626ca3
#
_entry.id   b71382b9dc6748f194f9937d39626ca3
#
_cell.length_a   1.000
_cell.length_b   1.000
_cell.length_c   1.000
_cell.angle_alpha   90.00
_cell.angle_beta   90.00
_cell.angle_gamma   90.00
#
_symmetry.space_group_name_H-M   'P 1'
#
loop_
_entity.id
_entity.type
_entity.pdbx_description
1 polymer ?
#
loop_
_entity_poly.entity_id
_entity_poly.type
_entity_poly.pdbx_seq_one_letter_code
_entity_poly.pdbx_strand_id
1 'polypeptide(L)'
;ELGGKSPNIVFADAHIDNAVKGVISGIFAATGQTCIAGSRLLVQESIHDEFVEKLVALGRTAKIGDPTSFDTQVGPVTNIPQYEKVLDYIDVAKAEGAEVALGGGTPSGPDIGEGWFVEPTIFTGVRNDMRIAQEEVFGPVLSVIPFKDDEEAVSIGNDVIYGLAAGVWTQNIGRAITMAGRLRAGTVWVNTYRAVSYLSPFGGYKKSGIGRESGQEMIKEYLQLKSVWIETSNAEAPNPFVLR
;
A
#
# COMPACT_ATOMS: atom_id res chain seq x y z
N GLU A 1 -11.58 8.66 -1.23
CA GLU A 1 -10.43 7.75 -1.24
C GLU A 1 -9.26 8.43 -1.94
N LEU A 2 -8.08 8.36 -1.36
CA LEU A 2 -6.90 9.09 -1.81
C LEU A 2 -5.68 8.14 -1.83
N GLY A 3 -4.48 8.73 -1.87
CA GLY A 3 -3.22 8.00 -2.00
C GLY A 3 -2.88 7.06 -0.85
N GLY A 4 -1.84 6.27 -1.05
CA GLY A 4 -1.33 5.31 -0.07
C GLY A 4 0.18 5.12 -0.13
N LYS A 5 0.74 4.62 0.96
CA LYS A 5 2.11 4.16 1.10
C LYS A 5 2.11 2.90 1.96
N SER A 6 1.37 1.91 1.48
CA SER A 6 0.99 0.74 2.26
C SER A 6 2.21 -0.10 2.66
N PRO A 7 2.36 -0.44 3.96
CA PRO A 7 3.36 -1.40 4.39
C PRO A 7 2.94 -2.81 4.02
N ASN A 8 3.90 -3.62 3.57
CA ASN A 8 3.77 -5.05 3.35
C ASN A 8 4.82 -5.75 4.23
N ILE A 9 4.39 -6.35 5.33
CA ILE A 9 5.24 -6.75 6.46
C ILE A 9 5.46 -8.26 6.41
N VAL A 10 6.71 -8.70 6.36
CA VAL A 10 7.09 -10.12 6.26
C VAL A 10 7.89 -10.52 7.50
N PHE A 11 7.32 -11.43 8.30
CA PHE A 11 7.99 -12.03 9.45
C PHE A 11 8.75 -13.29 9.06
N ALA A 12 9.75 -13.67 9.86
CA ALA A 12 10.60 -14.83 9.62
C ALA A 12 9.85 -16.17 9.57
N ASP A 13 8.69 -16.25 10.23
CA ASP A 13 7.83 -17.45 10.23
C ASP A 13 6.86 -17.49 9.03
N ALA A 14 6.91 -16.53 8.11
CA ALA A 14 6.06 -16.51 6.93
C ALA A 14 6.36 -17.69 5.97
N HIS A 15 5.37 -18.04 5.15
CA HIS A 15 5.63 -18.88 4.00
C HIS A 15 6.36 -18.04 2.92
N ILE A 16 7.69 -18.10 2.91
CA ILE A 16 8.56 -17.17 2.19
C ILE A 16 8.19 -17.06 0.70
N ASP A 17 8.03 -18.16 -0.02
CA ASP A 17 7.76 -18.14 -1.46
C ASP A 17 6.38 -17.52 -1.78
N ASN A 18 5.39 -17.69 -0.91
CA ASN A 18 4.10 -17.04 -1.06
C ASN A 18 4.20 -15.54 -0.76
N ALA A 19 4.96 -15.18 0.28
CA ALA A 19 5.20 -13.78 0.63
C ALA A 19 5.93 -13.03 -0.51
N VAL A 20 6.96 -13.64 -1.11
CA VAL A 20 7.67 -13.08 -2.27
C VAL A 20 6.72 -12.83 -3.43
N LYS A 21 5.87 -13.80 -3.79
CA LYS A 21 4.85 -13.64 -4.85
C LYS A 21 3.84 -12.56 -4.50
N GLY A 22 3.40 -12.49 -3.23
CA GLY A 22 2.47 -11.49 -2.76
C GLY A 22 3.06 -10.08 -2.77
N VAL A 23 4.35 -9.92 -2.45
CA VAL A 23 5.07 -8.65 -2.56
C VAL A 23 5.18 -8.21 -4.02
N ILE A 24 5.61 -9.09 -4.93
CA ILE A 24 5.68 -8.79 -6.37
C ILE A 24 4.30 -8.37 -6.91
N SER A 25 3.27 -9.15 -6.62
CA SER A 25 1.89 -8.80 -6.99
C SER A 25 1.44 -7.47 -6.37
N GLY A 26 1.82 -7.22 -5.13
CA GLY A 26 1.43 -6.02 -4.38
C GLY A 26 1.97 -4.71 -4.96
N ILE A 27 3.15 -4.76 -5.62
CA ILE A 27 3.80 -3.55 -6.14
C ILE A 27 3.86 -3.50 -7.67
N PHE A 28 4.18 -4.60 -8.37
CA PHE A 28 4.41 -4.53 -9.81
C PHE A 28 3.16 -4.77 -10.66
N ALA A 29 2.10 -5.37 -10.09
CA ALA A 29 0.82 -5.42 -10.78
C ALA A 29 0.31 -4.01 -11.09
N ALA A 30 -0.30 -3.84 -12.28
CA ALA A 30 -0.72 -2.54 -12.81
C ALA A 30 0.42 -1.50 -12.80
N THR A 31 1.68 -1.94 -12.97
CA THR A 31 2.87 -1.07 -13.00
C THR A 31 3.01 -0.21 -11.72
N GLY A 32 2.55 -0.72 -10.57
CA GLY A 32 2.55 0.00 -9.29
C GLY A 32 1.61 1.21 -9.23
N GLN A 33 0.79 1.43 -10.26
CA GLN A 33 -0.13 2.55 -10.37
C GLN A 33 -1.47 2.24 -9.70
N THR A 34 -1.42 1.86 -8.42
CA THR A 34 -2.59 1.60 -7.57
C THR A 34 -2.39 2.20 -6.19
N CYS A 35 -3.45 2.79 -5.65
CA CYS A 35 -3.45 3.41 -4.32
C CYS A 35 -3.08 2.43 -3.20
N ILE A 36 -3.47 1.16 -3.34
CA ILE A 36 -3.15 0.08 -2.39
C ILE A 36 -1.80 -0.60 -2.63
N ALA A 37 -0.95 -0.09 -3.53
CA ALA A 37 0.34 -0.69 -3.80
C ALA A 37 1.16 -0.84 -2.51
N GLY A 38 1.68 -2.06 -2.26
CA GLY A 38 2.52 -2.39 -1.11
C GLY A 38 3.95 -1.86 -1.29
N SER A 39 4.08 -0.55 -1.45
CA SER A 39 5.31 0.12 -1.89
C SER A 39 6.39 0.23 -0.81
N ARG A 40 6.03 -0.04 0.47
CA ARG A 40 7.00 -0.24 1.56
C ARG A 40 6.98 -1.70 2.00
N LEU A 41 8.02 -2.44 1.65
CA LEU A 41 8.24 -3.80 2.13
C LEU A 41 9.05 -3.73 3.43
N LEU A 42 8.44 -4.17 4.53
CA LEU A 42 9.12 -4.35 5.79
C LEU A 42 9.48 -5.82 5.94
N VAL A 43 10.76 -6.15 6.10
CA VAL A 43 11.24 -7.53 6.23
C VAL A 43 11.96 -7.70 7.55
N GLN A 44 11.62 -8.77 8.30
CA GLN A 44 12.34 -9.07 9.55
C GLN A 44 13.83 -9.33 9.28
N GLU A 45 14.71 -8.68 10.05
CA GLU A 45 16.18 -8.68 9.82
C GLU A 45 16.75 -10.08 9.61
N SER A 46 16.27 -11.07 10.38
CA SER A 46 16.79 -12.45 10.32
C SER A 46 16.61 -13.16 8.98
N ILE A 47 15.72 -12.67 8.12
CA ILE A 47 15.45 -13.25 6.79
C ILE A 47 15.68 -12.24 5.65
N HIS A 48 16.15 -11.03 5.98
CA HIS A 48 16.21 -9.91 5.05
C HIS A 48 16.95 -10.27 3.74
N ASP A 49 18.18 -10.74 3.83
CA ASP A 49 19.03 -10.98 2.66
C ASP A 49 18.49 -12.11 1.78
N GLU A 50 18.08 -13.23 2.39
CA GLU A 50 17.47 -14.35 1.67
C GLU A 50 16.17 -13.91 0.97
N PHE A 51 15.35 -13.12 1.67
CA PHE A 51 14.08 -12.64 1.10
C PHE A 51 14.30 -11.70 -0.08
N VAL A 52 15.24 -10.75 0.05
CA VAL A 52 15.60 -9.81 -1.01
C VAL A 52 16.19 -10.53 -2.21
N GLU A 53 17.05 -11.52 -2.03
CA GLU A 53 17.59 -12.33 -3.13
C GLU A 53 16.47 -13.02 -3.94
N LYS A 54 15.54 -13.69 -3.26
CA LYS A 54 14.37 -14.33 -3.90
C LYS A 54 13.46 -13.33 -4.61
N LEU A 55 13.25 -12.17 -3.98
CA LEU A 55 12.42 -11.10 -4.52
C LEU A 55 13.01 -10.52 -5.81
N VAL A 56 14.31 -10.23 -5.80
CA VAL A 56 15.05 -9.75 -6.99
C VAL A 56 15.07 -10.81 -8.08
N ALA A 57 15.30 -12.09 -7.74
CA ALA A 57 15.28 -13.19 -8.70
C ALA A 57 13.92 -13.29 -9.42
N LEU A 58 12.81 -13.22 -8.68
CA LEU A 58 11.48 -13.23 -9.27
C LEU A 58 11.19 -11.95 -10.05
N GLY A 59 11.55 -10.77 -9.51
CA GLY A 59 11.34 -9.48 -10.17
C GLY A 59 12.03 -9.37 -11.53
N ARG A 60 13.21 -9.96 -11.68
CA ARG A 60 13.96 -10.01 -12.96
C ARG A 60 13.25 -10.80 -14.06
N THR A 61 12.34 -11.68 -13.73
CA THR A 61 11.59 -12.46 -14.72
C THR A 61 10.44 -11.68 -15.36
N ALA A 62 10.14 -10.47 -14.84
CA ALA A 62 9.03 -9.66 -15.33
C ALA A 62 9.25 -9.23 -16.78
N LYS A 63 8.31 -9.59 -17.64
CA LYS A 63 8.30 -9.17 -19.04
C LYS A 63 7.68 -7.79 -19.18
N ILE A 64 8.49 -6.83 -19.58
CA ILE A 64 8.07 -5.45 -19.86
C ILE A 64 7.78 -5.35 -21.35
N GLY A 65 6.70 -4.72 -21.76
CA GLY A 65 6.39 -4.57 -23.16
C GLY A 65 5.01 -4.01 -23.48
N ASP A 66 4.59 -4.19 -24.72
CA ASP A 66 3.29 -3.77 -25.23
C ASP A 66 2.14 -4.33 -24.40
N PRO A 67 1.27 -3.49 -23.82
CA PRO A 67 0.14 -3.92 -23.00
C PRO A 67 -0.93 -4.71 -23.77
N THR A 68 -0.90 -4.69 -25.09
CA THR A 68 -1.81 -5.50 -25.94
C THR A 68 -1.34 -6.95 -26.09
N SER A 69 -0.08 -7.25 -25.74
CA SER A 69 0.46 -8.59 -25.73
C SER A 69 0.10 -9.35 -24.45
N PHE A 70 -0.41 -10.59 -24.58
CA PHE A 70 -0.69 -11.45 -23.43
C PHE A 70 0.57 -11.89 -22.67
N ASP A 71 1.75 -11.79 -23.28
CA ASP A 71 3.02 -12.11 -22.63
C ASP A 71 3.55 -10.99 -21.75
N THR A 72 3.05 -9.78 -21.91
CA THR A 72 3.47 -8.61 -21.13
C THR A 72 2.93 -8.70 -19.69
N GLN A 73 3.81 -8.51 -18.73
CA GLN A 73 3.50 -8.52 -17.29
C GLN A 73 3.58 -7.12 -16.66
N VAL A 74 4.41 -6.25 -17.22
CA VAL A 74 4.57 -4.86 -16.79
C VAL A 74 4.44 -3.95 -18.00
N GLY A 75 3.37 -3.18 -18.03
CA GLY A 75 3.09 -2.20 -19.09
C GLY A 75 3.72 -0.84 -18.83
N PRO A 76 3.39 0.17 -19.66
CA PRO A 76 3.90 1.53 -19.50
C PRO A 76 3.23 2.27 -18.33
N VAL A 77 3.86 3.35 -17.90
CA VAL A 77 3.26 4.37 -17.05
C VAL A 77 2.23 5.16 -17.88
N THR A 78 1.15 5.59 -17.25
CA THR A 78 -0.06 6.08 -17.93
C THR A 78 0.13 7.37 -18.73
N ASN A 79 1.05 8.25 -18.34
CA ASN A 79 1.29 9.53 -19.02
C ASN A 79 2.69 10.09 -18.68
N ILE A 80 3.12 11.12 -19.45
CA ILE A 80 4.44 11.75 -19.29
C ILE A 80 4.66 12.33 -17.90
N PRO A 81 3.77 13.15 -17.31
CA PRO A 81 4.02 13.71 -15.98
C PRO A 81 4.21 12.64 -14.90
N GLN A 82 3.47 11.52 -14.98
CA GLN A 82 3.63 10.43 -14.02
C GLN A 82 4.94 9.65 -14.27
N TYR A 83 5.32 9.46 -15.52
CA TYR A 83 6.58 8.84 -15.90
C TYR A 83 7.79 9.63 -15.36
N GLU A 84 7.81 10.95 -15.62
CA GLU A 84 8.85 11.86 -15.11
C GLU A 84 8.89 11.83 -13.57
N LYS A 85 7.73 11.91 -12.92
CA LYS A 85 7.63 11.79 -11.45
C LYS A 85 8.27 10.51 -10.92
N VAL A 86 8.01 9.37 -11.56
CA VAL A 86 8.58 8.08 -11.11
C VAL A 86 10.10 8.08 -11.23
N LEU A 87 10.65 8.58 -12.34
CA LEU A 87 12.10 8.70 -12.55
C LEU A 87 12.74 9.67 -11.55
N ASP A 88 12.11 10.82 -11.29
CA ASP A 88 12.58 11.78 -10.27
C ASP A 88 12.66 11.14 -8.88
N TYR A 89 11.68 10.31 -8.49
CA TYR A 89 11.72 9.60 -7.21
C TYR A 89 12.79 8.53 -7.16
N ILE A 90 13.08 7.86 -8.27
CA ILE A 90 14.21 6.93 -8.38
C ILE A 90 15.52 7.65 -8.13
N ASP A 91 15.70 8.85 -8.71
CA ASP A 91 16.90 9.65 -8.51
C ASP A 91 16.99 10.24 -7.09
N VAL A 92 15.85 10.68 -6.52
CA VAL A 92 15.77 11.10 -5.12
C VAL A 92 16.20 9.96 -4.19
N ALA A 93 15.72 8.74 -4.39
CA ALA A 93 16.09 7.60 -3.56
C ALA A 93 17.60 7.31 -3.61
N LYS A 94 18.20 7.35 -4.81
CA LYS A 94 19.66 7.20 -4.98
C LYS A 94 20.41 8.31 -4.26
N ALA A 95 19.96 9.56 -4.38
CA ALA A 95 20.58 10.72 -3.74
C ALA A 95 20.49 10.67 -2.20
N GLU A 96 19.42 10.10 -1.65
CA GLU A 96 19.23 9.88 -0.21
C GLU A 96 20.03 8.66 0.32
N GLY A 97 20.70 7.91 -0.56
CA GLY A 97 21.57 6.79 -0.22
C GLY A 97 20.91 5.41 -0.25
N ALA A 98 19.73 5.28 -0.84
CA ALA A 98 19.15 3.98 -1.10
C ALA A 98 19.90 3.24 -2.22
N GLU A 99 20.04 1.93 -2.08
CA GLU A 99 20.76 1.07 -3.02
C GLU A 99 19.80 0.39 -4.00
N VAL A 100 20.15 0.38 -5.28
CA VAL A 100 19.35 -0.27 -6.32
C VAL A 100 19.67 -1.77 -6.34
N ALA A 101 18.74 -2.60 -5.90
CA ALA A 101 18.84 -4.06 -5.99
C ALA A 101 18.28 -4.61 -7.32
N LEU A 102 17.32 -3.91 -7.93
CA LEU A 102 16.74 -4.25 -9.24
C LEU A 102 16.29 -2.98 -9.96
N GLY A 103 16.42 -2.93 -11.29
CA GLY A 103 15.93 -1.86 -12.14
C GLY A 103 16.63 -0.52 -11.88
N GLY A 104 15.86 0.51 -11.66
CA GLY A 104 16.37 1.85 -11.32
C GLY A 104 16.49 2.81 -12.49
N GLY A 105 15.75 2.54 -13.58
CA GLY A 105 15.76 3.39 -14.77
C GLY A 105 14.70 3.02 -15.79
N THR A 106 15.01 3.33 -17.03
CA THR A 106 14.20 3.03 -18.20
C THR A 106 14.69 1.75 -18.86
N PRO A 107 13.82 0.79 -19.16
CA PRO A 107 14.23 -0.44 -19.85
C PRO A 107 14.70 -0.12 -21.28
N SER A 108 15.64 -0.93 -21.77
CA SER A 108 16.15 -0.87 -23.13
C SER A 108 15.99 -2.23 -23.82
N GLY A 109 15.72 -2.21 -25.13
CA GLY A 109 15.64 -3.43 -25.94
C GLY A 109 14.67 -3.30 -27.09
N PRO A 110 14.75 -4.18 -28.10
CA PRO A 110 13.91 -4.11 -29.29
C PRO A 110 12.43 -4.40 -29.03
N ASP A 111 12.11 -5.08 -27.94
CA ASP A 111 10.74 -5.50 -27.60
C ASP A 111 9.98 -4.48 -26.75
N ILE A 112 10.64 -3.41 -26.30
CA ILE A 112 10.01 -2.39 -25.44
C ILE A 112 9.09 -1.45 -26.23
N GLY A 113 9.41 -1.19 -27.51
CA GLY A 113 8.62 -0.29 -28.36
C GLY A 113 8.69 1.18 -27.93
N GLU A 114 7.76 1.97 -28.44
CA GLU A 114 7.58 3.38 -28.04
C GLU A 114 6.60 3.45 -26.85
N GLY A 115 7.03 4.06 -25.74
CA GLY A 115 6.19 4.21 -24.54
C GLY A 115 6.98 4.67 -23.32
N TRP A 116 6.23 5.03 -22.28
CA TRP A 116 6.80 5.53 -21.02
C TRP A 116 7.01 4.37 -20.03
N PHE A 117 8.00 3.54 -20.33
CA PHE A 117 8.31 2.37 -19.52
C PHE A 117 9.33 2.70 -18.43
N VAL A 118 9.06 2.18 -17.23
CA VAL A 118 9.97 2.20 -16.08
C VAL A 118 10.22 0.75 -15.65
N GLU A 119 11.48 0.42 -15.37
CA GLU A 119 11.85 -0.90 -14.87
C GLU A 119 11.19 -1.16 -13.51
N PRO A 120 10.69 -2.39 -13.25
CA PRO A 120 10.43 -2.84 -11.89
C PRO A 120 11.66 -2.57 -11.02
N THR A 121 11.50 -1.68 -10.04
CA THR A 121 12.62 -1.15 -9.27
C THR A 121 12.48 -1.56 -7.81
N ILE A 122 13.57 -2.10 -7.22
CA ILE A 122 13.66 -2.47 -5.81
C ILE A 122 14.84 -1.73 -5.20
N PHE A 123 14.56 -0.95 -4.16
CA PHE A 123 15.57 -0.30 -3.35
C PHE A 123 15.77 -1.03 -2.03
N THR A 124 17.03 -1.22 -1.63
CA THR A 124 17.47 -1.67 -0.30
C THR A 124 18.19 -0.53 0.43
N GLY A 125 18.55 -0.74 1.69
CA GLY A 125 19.18 0.32 2.50
C GLY A 125 18.24 1.51 2.75
N VAL A 126 16.93 1.33 2.57
CA VAL A 126 15.94 2.40 2.76
C VAL A 126 15.66 2.59 4.25
N ARG A 127 15.73 3.83 4.72
CA ARG A 127 15.23 4.24 6.03
C ARG A 127 13.82 4.81 5.89
N ASN A 128 13.01 4.67 6.94
CA ASN A 128 11.61 5.13 6.87
C ASN A 128 11.46 6.67 6.76
N ASP A 129 12.49 7.44 7.11
CA ASP A 129 12.53 8.91 6.98
C ASP A 129 12.84 9.41 5.55
N MET A 130 13.31 8.54 4.66
CA MET A 130 13.57 8.89 3.26
C MET A 130 12.26 9.21 2.52
N ARG A 131 12.32 10.16 1.58
CA ARG A 131 11.16 10.56 0.78
C ARG A 131 10.54 9.39 0.03
N ILE A 132 11.38 8.48 -0.48
CA ILE A 132 10.91 7.28 -1.19
C ILE A 132 10.08 6.34 -0.29
N ALA A 133 10.24 6.40 1.04
CA ALA A 133 9.46 5.63 2.01
C ALA A 133 8.22 6.38 2.51
N GLN A 134 8.17 7.71 2.41
CA GLN A 134 7.11 8.55 2.95
C GLN A 134 6.11 9.04 1.90
N GLU A 135 6.57 9.26 0.66
CA GLU A 135 5.76 9.89 -0.38
C GLU A 135 5.27 8.85 -1.40
N GLU A 136 4.07 9.05 -1.94
CA GLU A 136 3.48 8.15 -2.93
C GLU A 136 4.12 8.36 -4.31
N VAL A 137 4.87 7.36 -4.79
CA VAL A 137 5.47 7.37 -6.13
C VAL A 137 4.43 7.09 -7.22
N PHE A 138 3.52 6.14 -6.97
CA PHE A 138 2.52 5.66 -7.91
C PHE A 138 3.14 5.09 -9.19
N GLY A 139 4.10 4.19 -9.01
CA GLY A 139 4.88 3.54 -10.05
C GLY A 139 5.50 2.23 -9.57
N PRO A 140 6.23 1.50 -10.42
CA PRO A 140 6.76 0.17 -10.10
C PRO A 140 8.04 0.26 -9.24
N VAL A 141 7.94 0.89 -8.08
CA VAL A 141 9.09 1.17 -7.18
C VAL A 141 8.79 0.68 -5.78
N LEU A 142 9.63 -0.22 -5.28
CA LEU A 142 9.55 -0.86 -3.97
C LEU A 142 10.69 -0.38 -3.07
N SER A 143 10.36 -0.01 -1.84
CA SER A 143 11.31 0.33 -0.79
C SER A 143 11.38 -0.79 0.23
N VAL A 144 12.56 -1.39 0.44
CA VAL A 144 12.77 -2.46 1.42
C VAL A 144 13.39 -1.87 2.68
N ILE A 145 12.74 -2.10 3.82
CA ILE A 145 13.10 -1.60 5.14
C ILE A 145 13.21 -2.78 6.10
N PRO A 146 14.35 -3.04 6.74
CA PRO A 146 14.46 -4.08 7.75
C PRO A 146 13.76 -3.66 9.05
N PHE A 147 13.28 -4.65 9.83
CA PHE A 147 12.78 -4.45 11.18
C PHE A 147 13.17 -5.61 12.10
N LYS A 148 13.25 -5.37 13.40
CA LYS A 148 13.72 -6.35 14.40
C LYS A 148 12.61 -7.20 14.98
N ASP A 149 11.54 -6.57 15.42
CA ASP A 149 10.46 -7.19 16.18
C ASP A 149 9.08 -6.61 15.84
N ASP A 150 8.05 -7.17 16.46
CA ASP A 150 6.65 -6.80 16.25
C ASP A 150 6.38 -5.32 16.56
N GLU A 151 7.05 -4.75 17.57
CA GLU A 151 6.88 -3.35 17.97
C GLU A 151 7.43 -2.39 16.92
N GLU A 152 8.63 -2.68 16.41
CA GLU A 152 9.26 -1.88 15.37
C GLU A 152 8.48 -1.99 14.04
N ALA A 153 7.99 -3.18 13.67
CA ALA A 153 7.16 -3.38 12.49
C ALA A 153 5.89 -2.51 12.53
N VAL A 154 5.20 -2.45 13.67
CA VAL A 154 4.02 -1.61 13.88
C VAL A 154 4.41 -0.12 13.83
N SER A 155 5.51 0.24 14.49
CA SER A 155 5.99 1.64 14.52
C SER A 155 6.28 2.15 13.12
N ILE A 156 7.13 1.45 12.36
CA ILE A 156 7.48 1.80 10.98
C ILE A 156 6.23 1.74 10.09
N GLY A 157 5.42 0.69 10.21
CA GLY A 157 4.20 0.51 9.43
C GLY A 157 3.25 1.70 9.54
N ASN A 158 3.10 2.25 10.74
CA ASN A 158 2.22 3.36 11.05
C ASN A 158 2.84 4.75 10.85
N ASP A 159 4.17 4.85 10.78
CA ASP A 159 4.88 6.13 10.65
C ASP A 159 4.90 6.61 9.19
N VAL A 160 3.75 7.03 8.73
CA VAL A 160 3.49 7.67 7.44
C VAL A 160 2.16 8.42 7.51
N ILE A 161 1.98 9.42 6.67
CA ILE A 161 0.73 10.22 6.65
C ILE A 161 -0.48 9.44 6.09
N TYR A 162 -0.26 8.35 5.40
CA TYR A 162 -1.27 7.51 4.78
C TYR A 162 -1.74 6.36 5.69
N GLY A 163 -2.86 5.74 5.31
CA GLY A 163 -3.40 4.58 6.01
C GLY A 163 -4.49 3.87 5.18
N LEU A 164 -4.21 3.60 3.89
CA LEU A 164 -5.19 2.95 3.01
C LEU A 164 -5.22 1.44 3.24
N ALA A 165 -4.07 0.78 3.08
CA ALA A 165 -3.97 -0.66 3.23
C ALA A 165 -2.66 -1.09 3.91
N ALA A 166 -2.61 -2.36 4.33
CA ALA A 166 -1.41 -3.03 4.83
C ALA A 166 -1.47 -4.53 4.53
N GLY A 167 -0.31 -5.17 4.37
CA GLY A 167 -0.17 -6.62 4.28
C GLY A 167 0.67 -7.16 5.43
N VAL A 168 0.37 -8.37 5.90
CA VAL A 168 1.11 -9.07 6.95
C VAL A 168 1.30 -10.53 6.55
N TRP A 169 2.52 -11.01 6.60
CA TRP A 169 2.88 -12.40 6.29
C TRP A 169 3.48 -13.06 7.52
N THR A 170 2.77 -14.01 8.11
CA THR A 170 3.16 -14.77 9.30
C THR A 170 2.33 -16.04 9.43
N GLN A 171 2.91 -17.11 9.97
CA GLN A 171 2.17 -18.34 10.33
C GLN A 171 1.59 -18.29 11.76
N ASN A 172 1.96 -17.27 12.55
CA ASN A 172 1.45 -17.09 13.90
C ASN A 172 0.12 -16.33 13.88
N ILE A 173 -0.97 -17.01 14.15
CA ILE A 173 -2.33 -16.43 14.16
C ILE A 173 -2.48 -15.33 15.23
N GLY A 174 -1.84 -15.45 16.38
CA GLY A 174 -1.87 -14.42 17.42
C GLY A 174 -1.21 -13.13 16.95
N ARG A 175 -0.03 -13.24 16.31
CA ARG A 175 0.64 -12.11 15.67
C ARG A 175 -0.23 -11.50 14.57
N ALA A 176 -0.81 -12.31 13.70
CA ALA A 176 -1.68 -11.85 12.60
C ALA A 176 -2.83 -10.97 13.12
N ILE A 177 -3.54 -11.42 14.16
CA ILE A 177 -4.65 -10.69 14.79
C ILE A 177 -4.14 -9.40 15.45
N THR A 178 -3.04 -9.47 16.18
CA THR A 178 -2.44 -8.30 16.85
C THR A 178 -1.99 -7.25 15.84
N MET A 179 -1.30 -7.66 14.78
CA MET A 179 -0.88 -6.75 13.70
C MET A 179 -2.07 -6.11 13.00
N ALA A 180 -3.09 -6.89 12.65
CA ALA A 180 -4.30 -6.36 12.01
C ALA A 180 -5.00 -5.30 12.87
N GLY A 181 -5.02 -5.48 14.20
CA GLY A 181 -5.60 -4.52 15.13
C GLY A 181 -4.76 -3.26 15.36
N ARG A 182 -3.43 -3.36 15.23
CA ARG A 182 -2.49 -2.28 15.54
C ARG A 182 -2.11 -1.42 14.33
N LEU A 183 -2.18 -1.96 13.11
CA LEU A 183 -1.88 -1.22 11.90
C LEU A 183 -3.02 -0.24 11.58
N ARG A 184 -2.66 1.02 11.40
CA ARG A 184 -3.60 2.13 11.14
C ARG A 184 -3.90 2.23 9.64
N ALA A 185 -4.56 1.20 9.12
CA ALA A 185 -4.97 1.07 7.74
C ALA A 185 -6.44 0.64 7.63
N GLY A 186 -7.12 1.09 6.59
CA GLY A 186 -8.54 0.74 6.37
C GLY A 186 -8.73 -0.71 5.96
N THR A 187 -7.75 -1.31 5.30
CA THR A 187 -7.72 -2.73 4.93
C THR A 187 -6.41 -3.36 5.37
N VAL A 188 -6.47 -4.51 6.05
CA VAL A 188 -5.29 -5.31 6.40
C VAL A 188 -5.45 -6.72 5.85
N TRP A 189 -4.54 -7.14 5.00
CA TRP A 189 -4.48 -8.51 4.49
C TRP A 189 -3.50 -9.35 5.29
N VAL A 190 -3.85 -10.59 5.54
CA VAL A 190 -2.96 -11.57 6.19
C VAL A 190 -2.72 -12.74 5.24
N ASN A 191 -1.45 -13.04 4.95
CA ASN A 191 -1.01 -14.10 4.04
C ASN A 191 -1.62 -14.03 2.62
N THR A 192 -2.05 -12.86 2.22
CA THR A 192 -2.54 -12.50 0.89
C THR A 192 -2.31 -11.01 0.65
N TYR A 193 -2.47 -10.54 -0.58
CA TYR A 193 -2.43 -9.11 -0.91
C TYR A 193 -3.38 -8.81 -2.07
N ARG A 194 -4.01 -7.62 -2.08
CA ARG A 194 -4.96 -7.15 -3.10
C ARG A 194 -6.27 -7.97 -3.22
N ALA A 195 -6.61 -8.79 -2.23
CA ALA A 195 -7.93 -9.40 -2.20
C ALA A 195 -8.99 -8.33 -1.90
N VAL A 196 -9.94 -8.15 -2.82
CA VAL A 196 -11.02 -7.16 -2.68
C VAL A 196 -12.37 -7.84 -2.86
N SER A 197 -13.39 -7.31 -2.18
CA SER A 197 -14.76 -7.78 -2.29
C SER A 197 -15.72 -6.60 -2.20
N TYR A 198 -16.72 -6.55 -3.05
CA TYR A 198 -17.78 -5.55 -2.98
C TYR A 198 -18.65 -5.69 -1.71
N LEU A 199 -18.53 -6.80 -0.96
CA LEU A 199 -19.20 -7.02 0.32
C LEU A 199 -18.45 -6.48 1.52
N SER A 200 -17.16 -6.12 1.34
CA SER A 200 -16.31 -5.57 2.41
C SER A 200 -16.17 -4.07 2.27
N PRO A 201 -16.30 -3.30 3.36
CA PRO A 201 -16.04 -1.87 3.32
C PRO A 201 -14.59 -1.60 2.91
N PHE A 202 -14.39 -0.63 2.01
CA PHE A 202 -13.09 -0.19 1.56
C PHE A 202 -12.94 1.33 1.76
N GLY A 203 -11.78 1.78 2.20
CA GLY A 203 -11.47 3.19 2.42
C GLY A 203 -10.29 3.40 3.36
N GLY A 204 -9.80 4.63 3.45
CA GLY A 204 -8.57 4.96 4.13
C GLY A 204 -8.73 5.44 5.56
N TYR A 205 -7.62 5.39 6.29
CA TYR A 205 -7.37 6.14 7.52
C TYR A 205 -6.46 7.34 7.19
N LYS A 206 -6.32 8.27 8.13
CA LYS A 206 -5.41 9.42 8.02
C LYS A 206 -5.63 10.19 6.69
N LYS A 207 -4.55 10.55 5.97
CA LYS A 207 -4.64 11.26 4.69
C LYS A 207 -5.00 10.40 3.49
N SER A 208 -5.27 9.11 3.68
CA SER A 208 -5.81 8.26 2.60
C SER A 208 -7.30 8.45 2.38
N GLY A 209 -7.98 9.24 3.18
CA GLY A 209 -9.36 9.64 2.97
C GLY A 209 -10.29 9.37 4.14
N ILE A 210 -11.56 9.68 3.94
CA ILE A 210 -12.67 9.53 4.88
C ILE A 210 -13.80 8.77 4.20
N GLY A 211 -14.73 8.21 5.00
CA GLY A 211 -15.83 7.41 4.46
C GLY A 211 -15.42 5.99 4.08
N ARG A 212 -16.37 5.24 3.61
CA ARG A 212 -16.16 3.87 3.10
C ARG A 212 -17.02 3.65 1.86
N GLU A 213 -16.42 3.02 0.84
CA GLU A 213 -17.16 2.45 -0.28
C GLU A 213 -17.32 0.94 -0.09
N SER A 214 -18.22 0.32 -0.81
CA SER A 214 -18.56 -1.09 -0.73
C SER A 214 -19.12 -1.55 0.63
N GLY A 215 -19.65 -2.76 0.68
CA GLY A 215 -20.31 -3.31 1.87
C GLY A 215 -21.56 -2.52 2.28
N GLN A 216 -22.13 -2.86 3.41
CA GLN A 216 -23.33 -2.18 3.95
C GLN A 216 -23.00 -0.76 4.47
N GLU A 217 -21.79 -0.51 4.89
CA GLU A 217 -21.38 0.78 5.47
C GLU A 217 -21.49 1.94 4.46
N MET A 218 -21.31 1.67 3.16
CA MET A 218 -21.42 2.70 2.12
C MET A 218 -22.81 3.35 2.06
N ILE A 219 -23.86 2.65 2.50
CA ILE A 219 -25.22 3.20 2.50
C ILE A 219 -25.29 4.48 3.32
N LYS A 220 -24.51 4.58 4.40
CA LYS A 220 -24.48 5.74 5.29
C LYS A 220 -23.96 7.00 4.60
N GLU A 221 -23.09 6.85 3.60
CA GLU A 221 -22.53 7.96 2.84
C GLU A 221 -23.57 8.64 1.92
N TYR A 222 -24.68 7.93 1.60
CA TYR A 222 -25.78 8.40 0.75
C TYR A 222 -27.01 8.80 1.55
N LEU A 223 -26.95 8.79 2.89
CA LEU A 223 -28.05 9.13 3.76
C LEU A 223 -27.73 10.33 4.64
N GLN A 224 -28.76 11.07 5.00
CA GLN A 224 -28.66 12.14 6.00
C GLN A 224 -29.51 11.78 7.21
N LEU A 225 -28.96 11.94 8.39
CA LEU A 225 -29.69 11.77 9.64
C LEU A 225 -30.52 13.02 9.92
N LYS A 226 -31.77 12.83 10.30
CA LYS A 226 -32.67 13.88 10.78
C LYS A 226 -33.21 13.47 12.15
N SER A 227 -33.12 14.38 13.13
CA SER A 227 -33.78 14.21 14.41
C SER A 227 -35.12 14.94 14.37
N VAL A 228 -36.18 14.28 14.79
CA VAL A 228 -37.54 14.84 14.86
C VAL A 228 -38.05 14.66 16.29
N TRP A 229 -38.40 15.76 16.91
CA TRP A 229 -38.96 15.79 18.25
C TRP A 229 -40.40 16.24 18.15
N ILE A 230 -41.32 15.43 18.66
CA ILE A 230 -42.77 15.71 18.63
C ILE A 230 -43.29 15.65 20.05
N GLU A 231 -43.75 16.80 20.55
CA GLU A 231 -44.54 16.85 21.81
C GLU A 231 -45.98 16.45 21.48
N THR A 232 -46.49 15.42 22.14
CA THR A 232 -47.83 14.90 21.93
C THR A 232 -48.78 15.14 23.11
N SER A 233 -48.26 15.75 24.21
CA SER A 233 -49.10 16.14 25.33
C SER A 233 -49.75 17.51 25.08
N ASN A 234 -50.91 17.72 25.73
CA ASN A 234 -51.53 19.05 25.77
C ASN A 234 -51.09 19.85 27.02
N ALA A 235 -49.97 19.45 27.65
CA ALA A 235 -49.46 20.17 28.81
C ALA A 235 -48.94 21.56 28.43
N GLU A 236 -49.08 22.50 29.34
CA GLU A 236 -48.55 23.85 29.15
C GLU A 236 -47.00 23.78 29.05
N ALA A 237 -46.41 24.47 28.08
CA ALA A 237 -44.96 24.49 27.91
C ALA A 237 -44.30 25.14 29.14
N PRO A 238 -43.16 24.62 29.61
CA PRO A 238 -42.44 25.20 30.75
C PRO A 238 -41.96 26.61 30.43
N ASN A 239 -41.79 27.41 31.48
CA ASN A 239 -41.26 28.76 31.33
C ASN A 239 -39.90 28.74 30.61
N PRO A 240 -39.75 29.40 29.44
CA PRO A 240 -38.53 29.32 28.64
C PRO A 240 -37.32 30.03 29.30
N PHE A 241 -37.57 30.85 30.33
CA PHE A 241 -36.50 31.54 31.08
C PHE A 241 -35.98 30.73 32.28
N VAL A 242 -36.56 29.56 32.55
CA VAL A 242 -36.11 28.66 33.62
C VAL A 242 -35.40 27.47 32.96
N LEU A 243 -34.08 27.55 32.87
CA LEU A 243 -33.25 26.44 32.44
C LEU A 243 -33.24 25.37 33.54
N ARG A 244 -33.60 24.14 33.20
CA ARG A 244 -33.51 22.98 34.08
C ARG A 244 -32.31 22.13 33.73
#